data_86dae00fb24189c8847b5b82d8a78241
#
_entry.id   86dae00fb24189c8847b5b82d8a78241
#
_cell.length_a   1.000
_cell.length_b   1.000
_cell.length_c   1.000
_cell.angle_alpha   90.00
_cell.angle_beta   90.00
_cell.angle_gamma   90.00
#
_symmetry.space_group_name_H-M   'P 1'
#
loop_
_entity.id
_entity.type
_entity.pdbx_description
1 polymer ?
#
loop_
_entity_poly.entity_id
_entity_poly.type
_entity_poly.pdbx_seq_one_letter_code
_entity_poly.pdbx_strand_id
1 'polypeptide(L)'
;NYHLFTGKILNQGSRKGDFVRVIYKLWGEDTQIINSDSVFVAGTQVKYKSGVVTDTALAPNQSAHFSVQVSIDDEIPISYVTREIRWLVYD
;
A
#
# COMPACT_ATOMS: atom_id res chain seq x y z
N ASN A 1 -3.76 8.74 -18.22
CA ASN A 1 -3.48 9.52 -17.01
C ASN A 1 -3.58 8.65 -15.76
N TYR A 2 -2.95 9.09 -14.70
CA TYR A 2 -2.97 8.41 -13.42
C TYR A 2 -2.80 9.40 -12.26
N HIS A 3 -3.27 8.99 -11.09
CA HIS A 3 -2.91 9.63 -9.83
C HIS A 3 -1.80 8.83 -9.16
N LEU A 4 -0.79 9.54 -8.66
CA LEU A 4 0.30 8.96 -7.89
C LEU A 4 0.11 9.29 -6.42
N PHE A 5 0.00 8.26 -5.58
CA PHE A 5 -0.09 8.40 -4.14
C PHE A 5 1.19 7.90 -3.51
N THR A 6 1.81 8.73 -2.70
CA THR A 6 3.03 8.39 -1.99
C THR A 6 2.86 8.64 -0.51
N GLY A 7 3.59 7.89 0.28
CA GLY A 7 3.54 8.06 1.72
C GLY A 7 4.51 7.15 2.45
N LYS A 8 4.33 7.13 3.76
CA LYS A 8 5.18 6.34 4.66
C LYS A 8 4.29 5.67 5.69
N ILE A 9 4.56 4.40 5.94
CA ILE A 9 3.87 3.61 6.95
C ILE A 9 4.84 3.29 8.07
N LEU A 10 4.38 3.45 9.32
CA LEU A 10 5.13 3.10 10.51
C LEU A 10 4.35 2.05 11.30
N ASN A 11 5.00 0.96 11.67
CA ASN A 11 4.42 -0.01 12.58
C ASN A 11 4.58 0.50 14.02
N GLN A 12 3.52 1.01 14.59
CA GLN A 12 3.48 1.50 15.98
C GLN A 12 3.10 0.42 16.98
N GLY A 13 2.81 -0.78 16.50
CA GLY A 13 2.41 -1.89 17.35
C GLY A 13 3.59 -2.61 17.99
N SER A 14 3.28 -3.63 18.77
CA SER A 14 4.26 -4.46 19.46
C SER A 14 4.58 -5.76 18.69
N ARG A 15 3.89 -6.00 17.58
CA ARG A 15 4.04 -7.21 16.79
C ARG A 15 4.41 -6.86 15.35
N LYS A 16 5.13 -7.76 14.70
CA LYS A 16 5.46 -7.66 13.30
C LYS A 16 4.20 -7.81 12.44
N GLY A 17 4.00 -6.91 11.49
CA GLY A 17 2.96 -7.03 10.48
C GLY A 17 3.52 -7.65 9.21
N ASP A 18 2.93 -8.75 8.74
CA ASP A 18 3.33 -9.42 7.51
C ASP A 18 2.40 -9.02 6.36
N PHE A 19 2.91 -9.05 5.15
CA PHE A 19 2.15 -8.74 3.93
C PHE A 19 1.46 -7.38 4.03
N VAL A 20 2.20 -6.37 4.45
CA VAL A 20 1.65 -5.02 4.60
C VAL A 20 1.35 -4.43 3.23
N ARG A 21 0.09 -4.09 3.00
CA ARG A 21 -0.40 -3.63 1.70
C ARG A 21 -1.18 -2.34 1.87
N VAL A 22 -0.93 -1.40 0.97
CA VAL A 22 -1.67 -0.14 0.88
C VAL A 22 -2.58 -0.20 -0.33
N ILE A 23 -3.86 0.09 -0.13
CA ILE A 23 -4.89 0.04 -1.16
C ILE A 23 -5.49 1.44 -1.29
N TYR A 24 -5.47 1.99 -2.50
CA TYR A 24 -6.18 3.22 -2.82
C TYR A 24 -7.38 2.92 -3.71
N LYS A 25 -8.50 3.54 -3.39
CA LYS A 25 -9.74 3.43 -4.17
C LYS A 25 -10.19 4.82 -4.57
N LEU A 26 -10.51 4.96 -5.84
CA LEU A 26 -11.09 6.19 -6.40
C LEU A 26 -12.60 5.98 -6.50
N TRP A 27 -13.36 6.84 -5.86
CA TRP A 27 -14.81 6.74 -5.80
C TRP A 27 -15.46 7.83 -6.64
N GLY A 28 -16.46 7.44 -7.41
CA GLY A 28 -17.32 8.36 -8.12
C GLY A 28 -18.56 8.73 -7.29
N GLU A 29 -19.49 9.42 -7.93
CA GLU A 29 -20.79 9.67 -7.36
C GLU A 29 -21.52 8.33 -7.15
N ASP A 30 -22.50 8.30 -6.27
CA ASP A 30 -23.31 7.11 -5.96
C ASP A 30 -22.51 5.95 -5.34
N THR A 31 -21.38 6.25 -4.69
CA THR A 31 -20.55 5.26 -3.97
C THR A 31 -20.05 4.12 -4.86
N GLN A 32 -19.82 4.38 -6.14
CA GLN A 32 -19.23 3.41 -7.04
C GLN A 32 -17.71 3.55 -7.08
N ILE A 33 -17.02 2.42 -7.04
CA ILE A 33 -15.56 2.42 -7.22
C ILE A 33 -15.25 2.59 -8.70
N ILE A 34 -14.56 3.68 -9.05
CA ILE A 34 -14.12 3.93 -10.42
C ILE A 34 -12.91 3.06 -10.76
N ASN A 35 -11.94 3.04 -9.86
CA ASN A 35 -10.73 2.26 -10.02
C ASN A 35 -10.06 2.09 -8.66
N SER A 36 -9.21 1.08 -8.56
CA SER A 36 -8.42 0.85 -7.36
C SER A 36 -7.09 0.21 -7.74
N ASP A 37 -6.10 0.42 -6.91
CA ASP A 37 -4.82 -0.27 -7.03
C ASP A 37 -4.19 -0.39 -5.65
N SER A 38 -3.24 -1.29 -5.55
CA SER A 38 -2.58 -1.57 -4.29
C SER A 38 -1.11 -1.91 -4.51
N VAL A 39 -0.34 -1.79 -3.46
CA VAL A 39 1.07 -2.14 -3.46
C VAL A 39 1.45 -2.73 -2.10
N PHE A 40 2.32 -3.72 -2.11
CA PHE A 40 2.98 -4.17 -0.89
C PHE A 40 4.13 -3.22 -0.57
N VAL A 41 4.26 -2.89 0.71
CA VAL A 41 5.38 -2.03 1.12
C VAL A 41 6.68 -2.82 1.10
N ALA A 42 7.78 -2.13 0.79
CA ALA A 42 9.11 -2.70 0.86
C ALA A 42 9.59 -2.61 2.31
N GLY A 43 9.65 -3.76 2.98
CA GLY A 43 10.13 -3.85 4.36
C GLY A 43 11.61 -4.20 4.43
N THR A 44 11.94 -5.18 5.26
CA THR A 44 13.32 -5.61 5.47
C THR A 44 13.88 -6.32 4.23
N GLN A 45 15.07 -5.94 3.81
CA GLN A 45 15.79 -6.64 2.76
C GLN A 45 16.65 -7.75 3.38
N VAL A 46 16.55 -8.94 2.81
CA VAL A 46 17.36 -10.08 3.23
C VAL A 46 18.21 -10.53 2.05
N LYS A 47 19.51 -10.64 2.27
CA LYS A 47 20.44 -11.11 1.24
C LYS A 47 20.62 -12.61 1.35
N TYR A 48 20.47 -13.30 0.23
CA TYR A 48 20.75 -14.72 0.08
C TYR A 48 21.84 -14.91 -0.95
N LYS A 49 22.40 -16.12 -1.03
CA LYS A 49 23.39 -16.45 -2.06
C LYS A 49 22.83 -16.27 -3.48
N SER A 50 21.53 -16.42 -3.64
CA SER A 50 20.83 -16.27 -4.93
C SER A 50 20.41 -14.83 -5.25
N GLY A 51 20.64 -13.88 -4.34
CA GLY A 51 20.26 -12.48 -4.55
C GLY A 51 19.66 -11.83 -3.32
N VAL A 52 18.98 -10.70 -3.56
CA VAL A 52 18.32 -9.92 -2.50
C VAL A 52 16.82 -10.13 -2.60
N VAL A 53 16.21 -10.49 -1.48
CA VAL A 53 14.76 -10.59 -1.36
C VAL A 53 14.27 -9.48 -0.44
N THR A 54 13.26 -8.73 -0.90
CA THR A 54 12.63 -7.69 -0.09
C THR A 54 11.42 -8.29 0.60
N ASP A 55 11.41 -8.24 1.92
CA ASP A 55 10.29 -8.67 2.73
C ASP A 55 9.20 -7.60 2.71
N THR A 56 7.94 -8.02 2.69
CA THR A 56 6.79 -7.11 2.76
C THR A 56 6.32 -6.89 4.20
N ALA A 57 7.10 -7.32 5.18
CA ALA A 57 6.78 -7.22 6.59
C ALA A 57 7.39 -5.96 7.21
N LEU A 58 6.71 -5.43 8.23
CA LEU A 58 7.21 -4.34 9.06
C LEU A 58 7.33 -4.81 10.50
N ALA A 59 8.54 -4.81 11.03
CA ALA A 59 8.78 -5.04 12.44
C ALA A 59 8.29 -3.85 13.28
N PRO A 60 8.09 -4.02 14.59
CA PRO A 60 7.74 -2.88 15.45
C PRO A 60 8.73 -1.73 15.29
N ASN A 61 8.21 -0.53 15.19
CA ASN A 61 8.95 0.73 14.96
C ASN A 61 9.65 0.83 13.60
N GLN A 62 9.49 -0.15 12.73
CA GLN A 62 9.98 -0.07 11.37
C GLN A 62 9.02 0.73 10.50
N SER A 63 9.56 1.52 9.58
CA SER A 63 8.78 2.26 8.60
C SER A 63 9.19 1.91 7.17
N ALA A 64 8.27 2.14 6.24
CA ALA A 64 8.54 1.94 4.81
C ALA A 64 7.79 2.99 4.00
N HIS A 65 8.41 3.41 2.91
CA HIS A 65 7.75 4.27 1.92
C HIS A 65 6.96 3.43 0.94
N PHE A 66 5.91 4.01 0.39
CA PHE A 66 5.14 3.38 -0.66
C PHE A 66 4.80 4.38 -1.75
N SER A 67 4.51 3.84 -2.94
CA SER A 67 4.07 4.60 -4.09
C SER A 67 3.04 3.76 -4.85
N VAL A 68 1.85 4.30 -5.05
CA VAL A 68 0.76 3.62 -5.75
C VAL A 68 0.30 4.50 -6.90
N GLN A 69 0.24 3.93 -8.11
CA GLN A 69 -0.33 4.59 -9.27
C GLN A 69 -1.72 4.01 -9.54
N VAL A 70 -2.70 4.89 -9.63
CA VAL A 70 -4.06 4.48 -9.98
C VAL A 70 -4.45 5.19 -11.28
N SER A 71 -4.75 4.40 -12.31
CA SER A 71 -5.15 4.93 -13.61
C SER A 71 -6.48 5.68 -13.48
N ILE A 72 -6.58 6.79 -14.18
CA ILE A 72 -7.79 7.62 -14.19
C ILE A 72 -8.25 7.85 -15.63
N ASP A 73 -9.57 7.97 -15.78
CA ASP A 73 -10.20 8.44 -17.00
C ASP A 73 -10.69 9.86 -16.75
N ASP A 74 -10.18 10.82 -17.51
CA ASP A 74 -10.52 12.23 -17.33
C ASP A 74 -12.01 12.52 -17.58
N GLU A 75 -12.71 11.63 -18.28
CA GLU A 75 -14.14 11.77 -18.52
C GLU A 75 -15.00 11.35 -17.33
N ILE A 76 -14.42 10.62 -16.36
CA ILE A 76 -15.15 10.16 -15.18
C ILE A 76 -14.72 10.96 -13.97
N PRO A 77 -15.60 11.79 -13.40
CA PRO A 77 -15.23 12.62 -12.25
C PRO A 77 -15.02 11.75 -10.99
N ILE A 78 -13.96 12.08 -10.26
CA ILE A 78 -13.66 11.45 -8.98
C ILE A 78 -14.27 12.29 -7.88
N SER A 79 -15.09 11.67 -7.04
CA SER A 79 -15.76 12.34 -5.94
C SER A 79 -14.89 12.39 -4.68
N TYR A 80 -14.27 11.25 -4.34
CA TYR A 80 -13.36 11.16 -3.20
C TYR A 80 -12.43 9.95 -3.36
N VAL A 81 -11.41 9.91 -2.49
CA VAL A 81 -10.38 8.88 -2.49
C VAL A 81 -10.31 8.28 -1.09
N THR A 82 -10.23 6.96 -1.01
CA THR A 82 -10.03 6.27 0.26
C THR A 82 -8.74 5.46 0.22
N ARG A 83 -8.17 5.27 1.41
CA ARG A 83 -6.97 4.46 1.60
C ARG A 83 -7.23 3.42 2.68
N GLU A 84 -6.83 2.19 2.40
CA GLU A 84 -6.85 1.09 3.37
C GLU A 84 -5.45 0.55 3.54
N ILE A 85 -5.13 0.11 4.75
CA ILE A 85 -3.88 -0.59 5.04
C ILE A 85 -4.27 -1.93 5.63
N ARG A 86 -3.73 -3.02 5.05
CA ARG A 86 -4.00 -4.39 5.50
C ARG A 86 -2.70 -5.11 5.78
N TRP A 87 -2.74 -5.93 6.79
CA TRP A 87 -1.60 -6.77 7.17
C TRP A 87 -2.09 -8.00 7.93
N LEU A 88 -1.19 -8.97 8.08
CA LEU A 88 -1.43 -10.18 8.84
C LEU A 88 -0.46 -10.21 10.02
N VAL A 89 -0.91 -10.75 11.14
CA VAL A 89 -0.06 -11.00 12.30
C VAL A 89 -0.07 -12.48 12.58
N TYR A 90 1.11 -13.08 12.61
CA TYR A 90 1.29 -14.49 12.93
C TYR A 90 1.82 -14.61 14.36
N ASP A 91 1.25 -15.52 15.12
CA ASP A 91 1.69 -15.83 16.48
C ASP A 91 2.79 -16.89 16.51
#